data_d6e9f41c32a1707aa5d3361154f30057
#
_entry.id   d6e9f41c32a1707aa5d3361154f30057
#
_cell.length_a   1.000
_cell.length_b   1.000
_cell.length_c   1.000
_cell.angle_alpha   90.00
_cell.angle_beta   90.00
_cell.angle_gamma   90.00
#
_symmetry.space_group_name_H-M   'P 1'
#
loop_
_entity.id
_entity.type
_entity.pdbx_description
1 polymer ?
#
loop_
_entity_poly.entity_id
_entity_poly.type
_entity_poly.pdbx_seq_one_letter_code
_entity_poly.pdbx_strand_id
1 'polypeptide(L)'
;DAPQSLREVLRALEITGHLSRGMLGVVDPDAGDLSVHLVHGLEHEEFQAVRYQAGEGLLGRILESGRSCAVVRLGDEPRFLNRLGFYESDLPFIAAPIHVGGTLQGVLAVQPDAPDDGRLAERTRFVEILANLIGQNLRLSVEMTQADKSPDGERDSLRRSVRQRPGFGNLVGHSVSMLRIFDQIRMVSKWPTT
;
A
#
# COMPACT_ATOMS: atom_id res chain seq x y z
N ASP A 1 15.93 2.41 4.93
CA ASP A 1 15.31 2.90 3.68
C ASP A 1 13.87 2.42 3.55
N ALA A 2 12.91 3.36 3.64
CA ALA A 2 11.48 3.08 3.60
C ALA A 2 11.02 2.33 2.34
N PRO A 3 11.50 2.67 1.14
CA PRO A 3 11.15 1.93 -0.07
C PRO A 3 11.55 0.46 -0.01
N GLN A 4 12.65 0.13 0.65
CA GLN A 4 13.15 -1.24 0.75
C GLN A 4 12.25 -2.12 1.62
N SER A 5 11.76 -1.60 2.75
CA SER A 5 10.88 -2.35 3.64
C SER A 5 9.51 -2.61 3.05
N LEU A 6 8.95 -1.64 2.31
CA LEU A 6 7.70 -1.83 1.58
C LEU A 6 7.85 -2.82 0.42
N ARG A 7 8.98 -2.82 -0.27
CA ARG A 7 9.30 -3.85 -1.29
C ARG A 7 9.37 -5.23 -0.66
N GLU A 8 9.96 -5.37 0.52
CA GLU A 8 10.00 -6.63 1.27
C GLU A 8 8.60 -7.10 1.68
N VAL A 9 7.70 -6.18 2.07
CA VAL A 9 6.28 -6.52 2.33
C VAL A 9 5.60 -7.05 1.08
N LEU A 10 5.71 -6.36 -0.05
CA LEU A 10 5.12 -6.82 -1.32
C LEU A 10 5.70 -8.17 -1.75
N ARG A 11 7.01 -8.36 -1.59
CA ARG A 11 7.66 -9.65 -1.84
C ARG A 11 7.18 -10.76 -0.91
N ALA A 12 6.97 -10.47 0.37
CA ALA A 12 6.42 -11.43 1.33
C ALA A 12 4.98 -11.83 0.98
N LEU A 13 4.17 -10.89 0.48
CA LEU A 13 2.82 -11.16 -0.02
C LEU A 13 2.83 -12.13 -1.19
N GLU A 14 3.76 -11.96 -2.13
CA GLU A 14 3.92 -12.89 -3.25
C GLU A 14 4.33 -14.29 -2.78
N ILE A 15 5.39 -14.39 -1.97
CA ILE A 15 5.95 -15.69 -1.57
C ILE A 15 5.02 -16.46 -0.63
N THR A 16 4.33 -15.77 0.27
CA THR A 16 3.60 -16.39 1.37
C THR A 16 2.09 -16.36 1.18
N GLY A 17 1.58 -15.31 0.53
CA GLY A 17 0.15 -15.08 0.32
C GLY A 17 -0.36 -15.45 -1.06
N HIS A 18 0.52 -15.85 -1.98
CA HIS A 18 0.17 -16.01 -3.39
C HIS A 18 -0.56 -14.80 -3.97
N LEU A 19 -0.12 -13.61 -3.53
CA LEU A 19 -0.62 -12.31 -3.94
C LEU A 19 0.51 -11.58 -4.66
N SER A 20 0.56 -11.74 -5.96
CA SER A 20 1.58 -11.12 -6.82
C SER A 20 1.17 -9.72 -7.28
N ARG A 21 1.98 -9.13 -8.13
CA ARG A 21 1.73 -7.84 -8.78
C ARG A 21 1.28 -6.76 -7.80
N GLY A 22 1.98 -6.70 -6.66
CA GLY A 22 1.71 -5.73 -5.61
C GLY A 22 2.03 -4.30 -6.03
N MET A 23 1.12 -3.38 -5.76
CA MET A 23 1.29 -1.95 -5.98
C MET A 23 0.94 -1.18 -4.70
N LEU A 24 1.74 -0.19 -4.38
CA LEU A 24 1.44 0.81 -3.36
C LEU A 24 1.29 2.18 -4.02
N GLY A 25 0.12 2.77 -3.89
CA GLY A 25 -0.16 4.15 -4.28
C GLY A 25 -0.23 5.06 -3.05
N VAL A 26 0.14 6.32 -3.23
CA VAL A 26 0.10 7.36 -2.21
C VAL A 26 -0.79 8.50 -2.70
N VAL A 27 -1.67 8.98 -1.83
CA VAL A 27 -2.53 10.13 -2.12
C VAL A 27 -1.71 11.41 -1.98
N ASP A 28 -1.72 12.24 -3.02
CA ASP A 28 -1.17 13.59 -2.94
C ASP A 28 -2.12 14.46 -2.11
N PRO A 29 -1.67 15.04 -0.99
CA PRO A 29 -2.55 15.80 -0.10
C PRO A 29 -3.07 17.10 -0.72
N ASP A 30 -2.38 17.65 -1.71
CA ASP A 30 -2.74 18.91 -2.37
C ASP A 30 -3.63 18.66 -3.59
N ALA A 31 -3.31 17.65 -4.39
CA ALA A 31 -4.04 17.31 -5.61
C ALA A 31 -5.20 16.34 -5.38
N GLY A 32 -5.13 15.51 -4.32
CA GLY A 32 -6.12 14.48 -4.03
C GLY A 32 -6.08 13.27 -4.98
N ASP A 33 -5.10 13.22 -5.87
CA ASP A 33 -4.89 12.10 -6.77
C ASP A 33 -4.01 11.01 -6.14
N LEU A 34 -4.11 9.78 -6.64
CA LEU A 34 -3.27 8.66 -6.26
C LEU A 34 -2.07 8.58 -7.21
N SER A 35 -0.88 8.76 -6.68
CA SER A 35 0.37 8.50 -7.41
C SER A 35 0.89 7.10 -7.09
N VAL A 36 1.33 6.37 -8.10
CA VAL A 36 1.99 5.07 -7.89
C VAL A 36 3.38 5.32 -7.32
N HIS A 37 3.64 4.74 -6.15
CA HIS A 37 4.87 4.96 -5.40
C HIS A 37 5.80 3.75 -5.43
N LEU A 38 5.24 2.56 -5.45
CA LEU A 38 5.98 1.30 -5.47
C LEU A 38 5.19 0.24 -6.23
N VAL A 39 5.86 -0.49 -7.09
CA VAL A 39 5.31 -1.67 -7.78
C VAL A 39 6.31 -2.81 -7.64
N HIS A 40 5.82 -3.98 -7.23
CA HIS A 40 6.66 -5.16 -7.15
C HIS A 40 6.93 -5.70 -8.55
N GLY A 41 8.21 -5.84 -8.90
CA GLY A 41 8.62 -6.36 -10.21
C GLY A 41 8.75 -5.30 -11.32
N LEU A 42 8.49 -4.01 -11.03
CA LEU A 42 8.74 -2.91 -11.97
C LEU A 42 9.76 -1.91 -11.41
N GLU A 43 10.54 -1.30 -12.28
CA GLU A 43 11.44 -0.20 -11.94
C GLU A 43 10.67 1.13 -11.85
N HIS A 44 11.25 2.08 -11.12
CA HIS A 44 10.56 3.36 -10.85
C HIS A 44 10.18 4.14 -12.11
N GLU A 45 11.02 4.11 -13.13
CA GLU A 45 10.80 4.79 -14.41
C GLU A 45 9.56 4.28 -15.15
N GLU A 46 9.16 3.03 -14.93
CA GLU A 46 8.02 2.40 -15.60
C GLU A 46 6.68 2.90 -15.05
N PHE A 47 6.62 3.38 -13.81
CA PHE A 47 5.37 3.79 -13.18
C PHE A 47 5.36 5.21 -12.60
N GLN A 48 6.46 5.95 -12.59
CA GLN A 48 6.58 7.27 -11.97
C GLN A 48 5.56 8.31 -12.47
N ALA A 49 5.10 8.18 -13.71
CA ALA A 49 4.10 9.07 -14.31
C ALA A 49 2.65 8.61 -14.10
N VAL A 50 2.44 7.42 -13.50
CA VAL A 50 1.10 6.84 -13.35
C VAL A 50 0.36 7.51 -12.20
N ARG A 51 -0.82 8.05 -12.51
CA ARG A 51 -1.72 8.74 -11.58
C ARG A 51 -3.15 8.24 -11.78
N TYR A 52 -3.96 8.30 -10.72
CA TYR A 52 -5.40 8.03 -10.76
C TYR A 52 -6.12 9.14 -10.03
N GLN A 53 -7.09 9.78 -10.69
CA GLN A 53 -7.94 10.79 -10.06
C GLN A 53 -9.08 10.15 -9.27
N ALA A 54 -9.66 10.88 -8.33
CA ALA A 54 -10.86 10.44 -7.62
C ALA A 54 -11.98 10.12 -8.65
N GLY A 55 -12.67 9.00 -8.46
CA GLY A 55 -13.70 8.49 -9.36
C GLY A 55 -13.16 7.76 -10.61
N GLU A 56 -11.88 7.83 -10.89
CA GLU A 56 -11.28 7.27 -12.09
C GLU A 56 -10.92 5.79 -11.92
N GLY A 57 -11.60 4.94 -12.64
CA GLY A 57 -11.37 3.50 -12.61
C GLY A 57 -11.67 2.86 -11.24
N LEU A 58 -11.09 1.70 -10.97
CA LEU A 58 -11.25 1.02 -9.67
C LEU A 58 -10.51 1.74 -8.55
N LEU A 59 -9.29 2.19 -8.80
CA LEU A 59 -8.45 2.82 -7.78
C LEU A 59 -8.99 4.20 -7.40
N GLY A 60 -9.46 5.00 -8.36
CA GLY A 60 -10.08 6.29 -8.09
C GLY A 60 -11.39 6.19 -7.32
N ARG A 61 -12.15 5.10 -7.48
CA ARG A 61 -13.34 4.83 -6.65
C ARG A 61 -12.99 4.55 -5.20
N ILE A 62 -11.83 3.94 -4.92
CA ILE A 62 -11.34 3.77 -3.55
C ILE A 62 -11.03 5.13 -2.93
N LEU A 63 -10.50 6.08 -3.71
CA LEU A 63 -10.26 7.45 -3.24
C LEU A 63 -11.55 8.15 -2.81
N GLU A 64 -12.64 7.95 -3.55
CA GLU A 64 -13.95 8.55 -3.21
C GLU A 64 -14.64 7.84 -2.05
N SER A 65 -14.65 6.51 -2.07
CA SER A 65 -15.45 5.72 -1.14
C SER A 65 -14.75 5.39 0.17
N GLY A 66 -13.41 5.38 0.17
CA GLY A 66 -12.60 4.88 1.28
C GLY A 66 -12.79 3.39 1.56
N ARG A 67 -13.33 2.63 0.60
CA ARG A 67 -13.65 1.20 0.74
C ARG A 67 -12.79 0.35 -0.19
N SER A 68 -12.46 -0.85 0.28
CA SER A 68 -11.79 -1.86 -0.54
C SER A 68 -12.66 -2.30 -1.72
N CYS A 69 -12.02 -2.77 -2.77
CA CYS A 69 -12.67 -3.43 -3.88
C CYS A 69 -12.00 -4.78 -4.15
N ALA A 70 -12.81 -5.75 -4.57
CA ALA A 70 -12.35 -7.05 -5.01
C ALA A 70 -13.14 -7.44 -6.27
N VAL A 71 -12.43 -7.94 -7.27
CA VAL A 71 -12.98 -8.35 -8.56
C VAL A 71 -12.56 -9.80 -8.81
N VAL A 72 -13.50 -10.66 -9.14
CA VAL A 72 -13.26 -12.10 -9.38
C VAL A 72 -12.43 -12.32 -10.63
N ARG A 73 -12.68 -11.53 -11.68
CA ARG A 73 -11.97 -11.57 -12.95
C ARG A 73 -11.82 -10.16 -13.48
N LEU A 74 -10.59 -9.72 -13.56
CA LEU A 74 -10.30 -8.31 -13.86
C LEU A 74 -10.80 -7.88 -15.25
N GLY A 75 -10.75 -8.78 -16.23
CA GLY A 75 -11.22 -8.52 -17.60
C GLY A 75 -12.72 -8.27 -17.73
N ASP A 76 -13.51 -8.68 -16.73
CA ASP A 76 -14.96 -8.47 -16.70
C ASP A 76 -15.34 -7.10 -16.09
N GLU A 77 -14.36 -6.36 -15.58
CA GLU A 77 -14.56 -5.02 -14.98
C GLU A 77 -14.20 -3.90 -15.98
N PRO A 78 -15.18 -3.31 -16.66
CA PRO A 78 -14.93 -2.34 -17.73
C PRO A 78 -14.32 -1.02 -17.21
N ARG A 79 -14.37 -0.77 -15.91
CA ARG A 79 -13.78 0.42 -15.29
C ARG A 79 -12.31 0.22 -14.93
N PHE A 80 -11.77 -0.97 -15.08
CA PHE A 80 -10.37 -1.17 -14.76
C PHE A 80 -9.45 -0.50 -15.78
N LEU A 81 -8.60 0.39 -15.27
CA LEU A 81 -7.60 1.08 -16.06
C LEU A 81 -6.24 0.43 -15.80
N ASN A 82 -5.81 -0.42 -16.73
CA ASN A 82 -4.51 -1.09 -16.64
C ASN A 82 -3.35 -0.16 -17.05
N ARG A 83 -3.20 0.96 -16.36
CA ARG A 83 -2.15 1.96 -16.68
C ARG A 83 -0.72 1.45 -16.47
N LEU A 84 -0.57 0.47 -15.60
CA LEU A 84 0.72 -0.19 -15.37
C LEU A 84 1.03 -1.27 -16.41
N GLY A 85 0.00 -1.78 -17.12
CA GLY A 85 0.16 -2.77 -18.19
C GLY A 85 0.57 -4.17 -17.71
N PHE A 86 0.61 -4.44 -16.39
CA PHE A 86 1.17 -5.69 -15.88
C PHE A 86 0.16 -6.59 -15.15
N TYR A 87 -1.07 -6.13 -14.94
CA TYR A 87 -2.14 -6.97 -14.39
C TYR A 87 -2.74 -7.88 -15.44
N GLU A 88 -3.00 -9.12 -15.06
CA GLU A 88 -3.61 -10.12 -15.93
C GLU A 88 -5.13 -10.08 -15.88
N SER A 89 -5.77 -10.08 -17.04
CA SER A 89 -7.23 -9.95 -17.16
C SER A 89 -8.01 -11.15 -16.62
N ASP A 90 -7.42 -12.33 -16.66
CA ASP A 90 -8.10 -13.57 -16.26
C ASP A 90 -8.01 -13.87 -14.76
N LEU A 91 -7.24 -13.07 -14.03
CA LEU A 91 -7.03 -13.23 -12.58
C LEU A 91 -7.89 -12.26 -11.78
N PRO A 92 -8.16 -12.58 -10.50
CA PRO A 92 -8.81 -11.66 -9.57
C PRO A 92 -7.95 -10.42 -9.30
N PHE A 93 -8.56 -9.40 -8.73
CA PHE A 93 -7.87 -8.20 -8.30
C PHE A 93 -8.44 -7.72 -6.97
N ILE A 94 -7.58 -7.30 -6.07
CA ILE A 94 -7.93 -6.79 -4.74
C ILE A 94 -7.20 -5.48 -4.51
N ALA A 95 -7.93 -4.46 -4.06
CA ALA A 95 -7.31 -3.22 -3.61
C ALA A 95 -7.98 -2.71 -2.34
N ALA A 96 -7.17 -2.25 -1.38
CA ALA A 96 -7.62 -1.79 -0.08
C ALA A 96 -7.04 -0.40 0.25
N PRO A 97 -7.83 0.50 0.86
CA PRO A 97 -7.38 1.82 1.29
C PRO A 97 -6.43 1.72 2.48
N ILE A 98 -5.43 2.59 2.51
CA ILE A 98 -4.53 2.77 3.64
C ILE A 98 -4.91 4.06 4.36
N HIS A 99 -5.43 3.93 5.58
CA HIS A 99 -5.80 5.06 6.41
C HIS A 99 -4.74 5.33 7.48
N VAL A 100 -4.40 6.60 7.66
CA VAL A 100 -3.53 7.08 8.74
C VAL A 100 -4.29 8.12 9.54
N GLY A 101 -4.56 7.85 10.82
CA GLY A 101 -5.33 8.76 11.66
C GLY A 101 -6.76 9.03 11.15
N GLY A 102 -7.36 8.08 10.43
CA GLY A 102 -8.70 8.22 9.84
C GLY A 102 -8.73 8.90 8.46
N THR A 103 -7.60 9.38 7.97
CA THR A 103 -7.49 10.01 6.65
C THR A 103 -6.93 9.01 5.65
N LEU A 104 -7.51 8.93 4.45
CA LEU A 104 -7.01 8.10 3.36
C LEU A 104 -5.66 8.67 2.87
N GLN A 105 -4.61 7.87 2.96
CA GLN A 105 -3.24 8.27 2.58
C GLN A 105 -2.69 7.45 1.43
N GLY A 106 -3.33 6.34 1.10
CA GLY A 106 -2.84 5.49 0.02
C GLY A 106 -3.75 4.33 -0.30
N VAL A 107 -3.32 3.50 -1.23
CA VAL A 107 -4.00 2.26 -1.64
C VAL A 107 -2.96 1.16 -1.80
N LEU A 108 -3.24 0.00 -1.22
CA LEU A 108 -2.53 -1.24 -1.48
C LEU A 108 -3.35 -2.06 -2.48
N ALA A 109 -2.77 -2.40 -3.62
CA ALA A 109 -3.39 -3.26 -4.62
C ALA A 109 -2.53 -4.49 -4.88
N VAL A 110 -3.16 -5.64 -5.07
CA VAL A 110 -2.52 -6.93 -5.33
C VAL A 110 -3.36 -7.77 -6.27
N GLN A 111 -2.73 -8.74 -6.91
CA GLN A 111 -3.40 -9.71 -7.75
C GLN A 111 -3.11 -11.12 -7.25
N PRO A 112 -4.13 -11.95 -6.92
CA PRO A 112 -3.93 -13.38 -6.67
C PRO A 112 -3.30 -14.08 -7.87
N ASP A 113 -2.42 -15.06 -7.61
CA ASP A 113 -1.66 -15.78 -8.65
C ASP A 113 -2.52 -16.78 -9.45
N ALA A 114 -3.72 -17.09 -8.97
CA ALA A 114 -4.61 -18.05 -9.57
C ALA A 114 -6.05 -17.50 -9.66
N PRO A 115 -6.89 -18.04 -10.56
CA PRO A 115 -8.31 -17.74 -10.60
C PRO A 115 -8.98 -17.95 -9.24
N ASP A 116 -10.11 -17.29 -9.02
CA ASP A 116 -10.81 -17.37 -7.74
C ASP A 116 -11.30 -18.80 -7.47
N ASP A 117 -10.89 -19.34 -6.34
CA ASP A 117 -11.26 -20.66 -5.80
C ASP A 117 -12.34 -20.55 -4.71
N GLY A 118 -13.06 -19.43 -4.66
CA GLY A 118 -14.06 -19.13 -3.63
C GLY A 118 -13.49 -18.44 -2.39
N ARG A 119 -12.20 -18.11 -2.37
CA ARG A 119 -11.51 -17.47 -1.23
C ARG A 119 -11.24 -15.97 -1.41
N LEU A 120 -11.82 -15.36 -2.43
CA LEU A 120 -11.58 -13.94 -2.71
C LEU A 120 -11.93 -13.06 -1.50
N ALA A 121 -13.02 -13.38 -0.80
CA ALA A 121 -13.43 -12.63 0.40
C ALA A 121 -12.40 -12.73 1.55
N GLU A 122 -11.81 -13.90 1.77
CA GLU A 122 -10.76 -14.09 2.78
C GLU A 122 -9.48 -13.35 2.40
N ARG A 123 -9.07 -13.46 1.14
CA ARG A 123 -7.92 -12.72 0.60
C ARG A 123 -8.13 -11.22 0.69
N THR A 124 -9.33 -10.73 0.43
CA THR A 124 -9.68 -9.31 0.57
C THR A 124 -9.52 -8.84 2.01
N ARG A 125 -10.06 -9.57 2.98
CA ARG A 125 -9.89 -9.26 4.41
C ARG A 125 -8.42 -9.26 4.82
N PHE A 126 -7.65 -10.19 4.32
CA PHE A 126 -6.21 -10.23 4.58
C PHE A 126 -5.50 -8.96 4.05
N VAL A 127 -5.80 -8.54 2.82
CA VAL A 127 -5.25 -7.31 2.23
C VAL A 127 -5.70 -6.06 3.00
N GLU A 128 -6.94 -6.02 3.47
CA GLU A 128 -7.46 -4.94 4.34
C GLU A 128 -6.69 -4.86 5.67
N ILE A 129 -6.44 -5.99 6.31
CA ILE A 129 -5.64 -6.05 7.55
C ILE A 129 -4.24 -5.51 7.30
N LEU A 130 -3.60 -5.90 6.20
CA LEU A 130 -2.28 -5.42 5.85
C LEU A 130 -2.26 -3.91 5.56
N ALA A 131 -3.24 -3.41 4.81
CA ALA A 131 -3.38 -1.98 4.55
C ALA A 131 -3.53 -1.18 5.86
N ASN A 132 -4.33 -1.69 6.80
CA ASN A 132 -4.49 -1.10 8.14
C ASN A 132 -3.18 -1.14 8.95
N LEU A 133 -2.44 -2.24 8.91
CA LEU A 133 -1.14 -2.36 9.60
C LEU A 133 -0.11 -1.39 9.02
N ILE A 134 -0.07 -1.22 7.71
CA ILE A 134 0.77 -0.23 7.05
C ILE A 134 0.40 1.17 7.55
N GLY A 135 -0.89 1.51 7.57
CA GLY A 135 -1.38 2.80 8.04
C GLY A 135 -1.04 3.08 9.51
N GLN A 136 -1.20 2.10 10.40
CA GLN A 136 -0.84 2.22 11.82
C GLN A 136 0.66 2.44 12.02
N ASN A 137 1.50 1.74 11.26
CA ASN A 137 2.95 1.91 11.34
C ASN A 137 3.40 3.30 10.85
N LEU A 138 2.77 3.81 9.78
CA LEU A 138 3.00 5.17 9.31
C LEU A 138 2.66 6.19 10.38
N ARG A 139 1.51 6.03 11.05
CA ARG A 139 1.09 6.90 12.14
C ARG A 139 2.11 6.92 13.30
N LEU A 140 2.51 5.75 13.77
CA LEU A 140 3.48 5.63 14.87
C LEU A 140 4.83 6.27 14.50
N SER A 141 5.28 6.13 13.26
CA SER A 141 6.52 6.74 12.79
C SER A 141 6.45 8.28 12.81
N VAL A 142 5.30 8.85 12.45
CA VAL A 142 5.07 10.31 12.51
C VAL A 142 5.02 10.80 13.95
N GLU A 143 4.30 10.09 14.84
CA GLU A 143 4.19 10.44 16.27
C GLU A 143 5.55 10.38 16.97
N MET A 144 6.38 9.36 16.70
CA MET A 144 7.75 9.24 17.24
C MET A 144 8.66 10.38 16.77
N THR A 145 8.57 10.76 15.49
CA THR A 145 9.35 11.86 14.93
C THR A 145 8.93 13.22 15.53
N GLN A 146 7.67 13.35 15.94
CA GLN A 146 7.18 14.56 16.61
C GLN A 146 7.54 14.59 18.11
N ALA A 147 7.61 13.45 18.78
CA ALA A 147 7.99 13.35 20.20
C ALA A 147 9.49 13.62 20.43
N ASP A 148 10.35 13.29 19.48
CA ASP A 148 11.80 13.58 19.54
C ASP A 148 12.14 15.08 19.32
N LYS A 149 11.17 15.91 18.96
CA LYS A 149 11.30 17.37 18.88
C LYS A 149 11.01 18.02 20.22
N SER A 150 11.77 17.66 21.27
CA SER A 150 11.84 18.44 22.51
C SER A 150 12.54 19.79 22.29
N PRO A 151 12.24 20.84 23.12
CA PRO A 151 12.46 22.26 22.80
C PRO A 151 13.92 22.72 22.63
N ASP A 152 14.90 21.86 22.84
CA ASP A 152 16.34 22.26 22.76
C ASP A 152 16.95 22.10 21.34
N GLY A 153 16.21 21.62 20.36
CA GLY A 153 16.68 21.41 18.99
C GLY A 153 16.29 22.50 17.97
N GLU A 154 15.64 23.59 18.40
CA GLU A 154 14.99 24.56 17.50
C GLU A 154 15.95 25.40 16.59
N ARG A 155 17.23 25.40 16.86
CA ARG A 155 18.21 26.18 16.04
C ARG A 155 18.79 25.45 14.84
N ASP A 156 18.76 24.13 14.82
CA ASP A 156 19.29 23.31 13.70
C ASP A 156 18.21 22.82 12.72
N SER A 157 16.94 22.89 13.10
CA SER A 157 15.81 22.38 12.31
C SER A 157 15.40 23.34 11.18
N LEU A 158 15.62 24.64 11.32
CA LEU A 158 15.24 25.65 10.31
C LEU A 158 16.00 25.54 8.97
N ARG A 159 17.12 24.85 8.94
CA ARG A 159 17.90 24.63 7.71
C ARG A 159 17.55 23.33 6.96
N ARG A 160 16.80 22.39 7.59
CA ARG A 160 16.40 21.11 6.97
C ARG A 160 14.91 21.03 6.59
N SER A 161 14.08 21.98 7.01
CA SER A 161 12.62 21.92 6.85
C SER A 161 12.10 22.24 5.45
N VAL A 162 12.97 22.59 4.49
CA VAL A 162 12.53 22.96 3.13
C VAL A 162 12.32 21.74 2.21
N ARG A 163 12.58 20.51 2.67
CA ARG A 163 12.53 19.31 1.77
C ARG A 163 11.91 18.02 2.33
N GLN A 164 11.16 18.04 3.41
CA GLN A 164 10.51 16.80 3.86
C GLN A 164 9.01 17.00 4.04
N ARG A 165 8.27 16.65 3.01
CA ARG A 165 6.83 16.41 3.07
C ARG A 165 6.56 15.23 3.99
N PRO A 166 5.53 15.26 4.90
CA PRO A 166 5.12 14.09 5.65
C PRO A 166 4.53 13.07 4.68
N GLY A 167 5.23 11.99 4.45
CA GLY A 167 4.86 10.91 3.56
C GLY A 167 5.68 9.66 3.86
N PHE A 168 5.50 8.63 3.07
CA PHE A 168 6.15 7.32 3.20
C PHE A 168 7.70 7.37 3.27
N GLY A 169 8.35 8.53 3.08
CA GLY A 169 9.80 8.71 3.12
C GLY A 169 10.47 8.41 4.47
N ASN A 170 9.74 8.27 5.57
CA ASN A 170 10.28 8.03 6.91
C ASN A 170 10.13 6.58 7.42
N LEU A 171 9.70 5.65 6.59
CA LEU A 171 9.66 4.23 6.94
C LEU A 171 11.08 3.64 6.91
N VAL A 172 11.75 3.62 8.04
CA VAL A 172 13.08 2.99 8.18
C VAL A 172 12.91 1.50 8.39
N GLY A 173 13.55 0.70 7.54
CA GLY A 173 13.35 -0.74 7.39
C GLY A 173 13.74 -1.65 8.54
N HIS A 174 14.13 -1.12 9.70
CA HIS A 174 14.44 -1.90 10.90
C HIS A 174 13.63 -1.46 12.12
N SER A 175 12.50 -0.78 11.92
CA SER A 175 11.63 -0.48 13.06
C SER A 175 11.03 -1.77 13.61
N VAL A 176 10.94 -1.87 14.94
CA VAL A 176 10.28 -2.99 15.65
C VAL A 176 8.87 -3.24 15.12
N SER A 177 8.23 -2.19 14.61
CA SER A 177 6.90 -2.23 14.02
C SER A 177 6.87 -2.99 12.69
N MET A 178 7.88 -2.85 11.84
CA MET A 178 7.96 -3.58 10.57
C MET A 178 8.25 -5.07 10.79
N LEU A 179 9.07 -5.41 11.79
CA LEU A 179 9.30 -6.80 12.19
C LEU A 179 7.99 -7.48 12.64
N ARG A 180 7.12 -6.77 13.35
CA ARG A 180 5.78 -7.28 13.73
C ARG A 180 4.89 -7.55 12.53
N ILE A 181 4.94 -6.72 11.47
CA ILE A 181 4.19 -6.98 10.23
C ILE A 181 4.67 -8.27 9.58
N PHE A 182 5.97 -8.48 9.48
CA PHE A 182 6.55 -9.71 8.95
C PHE A 182 6.15 -10.94 9.76
N ASP A 183 6.15 -10.85 11.09
CA ASP A 183 5.72 -11.94 11.96
C ASP A 183 4.22 -12.23 11.81
N GLN A 184 3.38 -11.22 11.65
CA GLN A 184 1.95 -11.40 11.44
C GLN A 184 1.64 -11.99 10.05
N ILE A 185 2.31 -11.55 9.01
CA ILE A 185 2.23 -12.15 7.66
C ILE A 185 2.59 -13.63 7.75
N ARG A 186 3.67 -13.96 8.47
CA ARG A 186 4.15 -15.32 8.66
C ARG A 186 3.19 -16.21 9.48
N MET A 187 2.49 -15.64 10.46
CA MET A 187 1.49 -16.36 11.27
C MET A 187 0.22 -16.68 10.47
N VAL A 188 -0.29 -15.71 9.71
CA VAL A 188 -1.53 -15.90 8.93
C VAL A 188 -1.32 -16.86 7.75
N SER A 189 -0.12 -16.85 7.16
CA SER A 189 0.23 -17.76 6.07
C SER A 189 0.41 -19.23 6.47
N LYS A 190 0.58 -19.50 7.78
CA LYS A 190 0.74 -20.86 8.32
C LYS A 190 -0.59 -21.52 8.73
N TRP A 191 -1.72 -20.87 8.59
CA TRP A 191 -2.99 -21.53 8.87
C TRP A 191 -3.26 -22.58 7.80
N PRO A 192 -3.33 -23.86 8.20
CA PRO A 192 -3.63 -24.93 7.26
C PRO A 192 -5.03 -24.69 6.72
N THR A 193 -5.10 -24.55 5.44
CA THR A 193 -6.35 -24.59 4.69
C THR A 193 -6.81 -26.06 4.65
N THR A 194 -7.63 -26.47 5.60
CA THR A 194 -8.47 -27.67 5.50
C THR A 194 -9.76 -27.32 4.80
#